data_f733921263dd3c18e3eca9cd2f9a27d4
#
_entry.id   f733921263dd3c18e3eca9cd2f9a27d4
#
_cell.length_a   1.000
_cell.length_b   1.000
_cell.length_c   1.000
_cell.angle_alpha   90.00
_cell.angle_beta   90.00
_cell.angle_gamma   90.00
#
_symmetry.space_group_name_H-M   'P 1'
#
loop_
_entity.id
_entity.type
_entity.pdbx_description
1 polymer ?
#
loop_
_entity_poly.entity_id
_entity_poly.type
_entity_poly.pdbx_seq_one_letter_code
_entity_poly.pdbx_strand_id
1 'polypeptide(L)'
;MYSISETIARTLMPRTDHVFDLMGNGNAWFVDALERLGRDIITVRPTVETVAAADTYHRVTRRPAVATTTYGAGFTNTMTTLADVALSRIPLLLVVGTAPSAGPRCFDIDRQGLARAVGVETFTVHADDVAAITLQAWNNTPENTHVILEIPYDLAAATATDPTVTTYLLRPRFQKLPMSPTLS
;
A
#
# COMPACT_ATOMS: atom_id res chain seq x y z
N MET A 1 -10.29 -19.64 -4.45
CA MET A 1 -9.18 -18.85 -5.02
C MET A 1 -9.53 -17.39 -4.85
N TYR A 2 -8.55 -16.57 -4.47
CA TYR A 2 -8.73 -15.13 -4.27
C TYR A 2 -8.22 -14.36 -5.49
N SER A 3 -8.72 -13.16 -5.72
CA SER A 3 -8.09 -12.25 -6.68
C SER A 3 -6.77 -11.70 -6.12
N ILE A 4 -5.95 -11.11 -6.98
CA ILE A 4 -4.70 -10.44 -6.56
C ILE A 4 -5.02 -9.35 -5.53
N SER A 5 -5.98 -8.47 -5.81
CA SER A 5 -6.41 -7.43 -4.87
C SER A 5 -6.92 -7.99 -3.55
N GLU A 6 -7.70 -9.07 -3.58
CA GLU A 6 -8.18 -9.71 -2.35
C GLU A 6 -7.04 -10.37 -1.57
N THR A 7 -6.06 -10.96 -2.26
CA THR A 7 -4.89 -11.55 -1.61
C THR A 7 -4.04 -10.48 -0.90
N ILE A 8 -3.84 -9.33 -1.53
CA ILE A 8 -3.16 -8.18 -0.91
C ILE A 8 -3.95 -7.71 0.33
N ALA A 9 -5.26 -7.50 0.19
CA ALA A 9 -6.11 -7.06 1.29
C ALA A 9 -6.04 -8.04 2.48
N ARG A 10 -6.18 -9.34 2.25
CA ARG A 10 -6.08 -10.38 3.28
C ARG A 10 -4.70 -10.42 3.93
N THR A 11 -3.65 -10.18 3.17
CA THR A 11 -2.27 -10.15 3.69
C THR A 11 -2.04 -8.93 4.59
N LEU A 12 -2.61 -7.77 4.26
CA LEU A 12 -2.42 -6.53 5.02
C LEU A 12 -3.36 -6.39 6.21
N MET A 13 -4.58 -6.92 6.15
CA MET A 13 -5.60 -6.78 7.21
C MET A 13 -5.11 -7.11 8.63
N PRO A 14 -4.34 -8.20 8.87
CA PRO A 14 -3.86 -8.51 10.21
C PRO A 14 -2.75 -7.57 10.70
N ARG A 15 -2.28 -6.66 9.84
CA ARG A 15 -1.06 -5.85 10.03
C ARG A 15 -1.30 -4.37 10.16
N THR A 16 -2.47 -3.89 9.74
CA THR A 16 -2.87 -2.48 9.86
C THR A 16 -4.28 -2.37 10.39
N ASP A 17 -4.56 -1.33 11.16
CA ASP A 17 -5.91 -1.07 11.69
C ASP A 17 -6.76 -0.30 10.68
N HIS A 18 -6.14 0.63 9.94
CA HIS A 18 -6.82 1.52 9.02
C HIS A 18 -6.11 1.59 7.66
N VAL A 19 -6.90 1.84 6.63
CA VAL A 19 -6.42 2.17 5.28
C VAL A 19 -6.99 3.53 4.91
N PHE A 20 -6.12 4.46 4.54
CA PHE A 20 -6.50 5.80 4.09
C PHE A 20 -6.63 5.80 2.58
N ASP A 21 -7.82 6.15 2.08
CA ASP A 21 -8.20 5.94 0.68
C ASP A 21 -8.70 7.20 -0.01
N LEU A 22 -8.37 7.32 -1.28
CA LEU A 22 -9.19 7.97 -2.27
C LEU A 22 -9.32 7.06 -3.48
N MET A 23 -10.50 6.45 -3.60
CA MET A 23 -10.79 5.48 -4.65
C MET A 23 -10.72 6.10 -6.04
N GLY A 24 -10.14 5.37 -6.95
CA GLY A 24 -10.17 5.59 -8.38
C GLY A 24 -10.07 4.25 -9.11
N ASN A 25 -10.05 4.28 -10.43
CA ASN A 25 -10.08 3.06 -11.22
C ASN A 25 -8.91 2.09 -10.94
N GLY A 26 -7.74 2.63 -10.54
CA GLY A 26 -6.54 1.82 -10.33
C GLY A 26 -6.51 1.03 -9.02
N ASN A 27 -7.25 1.46 -8.01
CA ASN A 27 -7.30 0.81 -6.70
C ASN A 27 -8.69 0.30 -6.31
N ALA A 28 -9.69 0.42 -7.20
CA ALA A 28 -11.09 0.06 -6.92
C ALA A 28 -11.24 -1.40 -6.46
N TRP A 29 -10.57 -2.36 -7.10
CA TRP A 29 -10.63 -3.76 -6.72
C TRP A 29 -10.01 -4.05 -5.35
N PHE A 30 -8.98 -3.30 -4.98
CA PHE A 30 -8.35 -3.41 -3.66
C PHE A 30 -9.26 -2.83 -2.57
N VAL A 31 -9.87 -1.68 -2.82
CA VAL A 31 -10.82 -1.04 -1.90
C VAL A 31 -12.07 -1.92 -1.70
N ASP A 32 -12.66 -2.44 -2.80
CA ASP A 32 -13.79 -3.38 -2.74
C ASP A 32 -13.44 -4.65 -1.95
N ALA A 33 -12.24 -5.18 -2.12
CA ALA A 33 -11.80 -6.33 -1.34
C ALA A 33 -11.68 -6.02 0.16
N LEU A 34 -11.16 -4.86 0.54
CA LEU A 34 -11.09 -4.42 1.94
C LEU A 34 -12.49 -4.27 2.55
N GLU A 35 -13.43 -3.64 1.84
CA GLU A 35 -14.82 -3.48 2.29
C GLU A 35 -15.50 -4.83 2.50
N ARG A 36 -15.40 -5.74 1.54
CA ARG A 36 -15.96 -7.10 1.66
C ARG A 36 -15.38 -7.89 2.82
N LEU A 37 -14.15 -7.61 3.20
CA LEU A 37 -13.48 -8.22 4.35
C LEU A 37 -13.79 -7.50 5.67
N GLY A 38 -14.63 -6.45 5.66
CA GLY A 38 -15.04 -5.71 6.84
C GLY A 38 -13.94 -4.81 7.42
N ARG A 39 -13.00 -4.34 6.59
CA ARG A 39 -11.97 -3.40 7.03
C ARG A 39 -12.51 -1.98 7.02
N ASP A 40 -12.27 -1.25 8.10
CA ASP A 40 -12.54 0.19 8.15
C ASP A 40 -11.61 0.93 7.19
N ILE A 41 -12.20 1.65 6.25
CA ILE A 41 -11.51 2.48 5.26
C ILE A 41 -11.84 3.93 5.57
N ILE A 42 -10.82 4.76 5.67
CA ILE A 42 -10.96 6.19 5.91
C ILE A 42 -10.78 6.91 4.58
N THR A 43 -11.89 7.26 3.95
CA THR A 43 -11.90 8.00 2.69
C THR A 43 -11.62 9.47 2.93
N VAL A 44 -10.66 10.03 2.21
CA VAL A 44 -10.23 11.42 2.32
C VAL A 44 -10.37 12.17 1.00
N ARG A 45 -10.24 13.49 1.02
CA ARG A 45 -10.19 14.36 -0.18
C ARG A 45 -9.35 15.61 0.12
N PRO A 46 -8.47 16.00 -0.80
CA PRO A 46 -8.03 15.38 -2.05
C PRO A 46 -7.04 14.21 -1.85
N THR A 47 -6.51 13.64 -2.93
CA THR A 47 -5.64 12.43 -2.90
C THR A 47 -4.37 12.61 -2.05
N VAL A 48 -3.81 13.81 -1.98
CA VAL A 48 -2.66 14.13 -1.12
C VAL A 48 -2.90 13.76 0.34
N GLU A 49 -4.15 13.86 0.80
CA GLU A 49 -4.55 13.55 2.17
C GLU A 49 -4.44 12.06 2.50
N THR A 50 -4.41 11.15 1.52
CA THR A 50 -4.25 9.71 1.80
C THR A 50 -2.92 9.45 2.50
N VAL A 51 -1.85 10.01 1.97
CA VAL A 51 -0.49 9.88 2.53
C VAL A 51 -0.34 10.75 3.78
N ALA A 52 -0.90 11.97 3.80
CA ALA A 52 -0.83 12.87 4.96
C ALA A 52 -1.57 12.29 6.18
N ALA A 53 -2.75 11.69 5.98
CA ALA A 53 -3.50 11.04 7.04
C ALA A 53 -2.76 9.80 7.58
N ALA A 54 -2.16 8.98 6.70
CA ALA A 54 -1.36 7.84 7.08
C ALA A 54 -0.10 8.26 7.87
N ASP A 55 0.58 9.33 7.45
CA ASP A 55 1.71 9.93 8.18
C ASP A 55 1.28 10.39 9.58
N THR A 56 0.20 11.18 9.65
CA THR A 56 -0.34 11.67 10.92
C THR A 56 -0.73 10.52 11.85
N TYR A 57 -1.38 9.49 11.31
CA TYR A 57 -1.72 8.29 12.07
C TYR A 57 -0.47 7.64 12.68
N HIS A 58 0.60 7.48 11.89
CA HIS A 58 1.85 6.94 12.42
C HIS A 58 2.45 7.83 13.51
N ARG A 59 2.52 9.15 13.30
CA ARG A 59 3.11 10.07 14.28
C ARG A 59 2.40 10.00 15.63
N VAL A 60 1.07 9.79 15.63
CA VAL A 60 0.25 9.70 16.85
C VAL A 60 0.31 8.30 17.48
N THR A 61 0.18 7.25 16.67
CA THR A 61 0.00 5.88 17.19
C THR A 61 1.27 5.05 17.24
N ARG A 62 2.32 5.48 16.54
CA ARG A 62 3.56 4.73 16.31
C ARG A 62 3.34 3.39 15.59
N ARG A 63 2.24 3.26 14.86
CA ARG A 63 1.91 2.08 14.05
C ARG A 63 2.15 2.38 12.58
N PRO A 64 2.66 1.42 11.79
CA PRO A 64 2.73 1.57 10.34
C PRO A 64 1.33 1.76 9.76
N ALA A 65 1.22 2.61 8.73
CA ALA A 65 -0.04 2.91 8.08
C ALA A 65 -0.05 2.46 6.62
N VAL A 66 -1.25 2.23 6.10
CA VAL A 66 -1.49 1.95 4.69
C VAL A 66 -2.29 3.10 4.09
N ALA A 67 -1.78 3.64 2.98
CA ALA A 67 -2.51 4.54 2.11
C ALA A 67 -2.79 3.86 0.77
N THR A 68 -3.83 4.26 0.07
CA THR A 68 -4.09 3.76 -1.29
C THR A 68 -4.64 4.86 -2.20
N THR A 69 -4.25 4.81 -3.46
CA THR A 69 -4.70 5.73 -4.49
C THR A 69 -4.67 5.09 -5.87
N THR A 70 -5.28 5.76 -6.84
CA THR A 70 -5.23 5.37 -8.24
C THR A 70 -3.93 5.81 -8.93
N TYR A 71 -3.73 5.36 -10.17
CA TYR A 71 -2.64 5.78 -11.04
C TYR A 71 -2.79 7.23 -11.56
N GLY A 72 -1.82 7.71 -12.35
CA GLY A 72 -1.84 9.02 -13.00
C GLY A 72 -1.88 10.17 -12.01
N ALA A 73 -2.83 11.10 -12.18
CA ALA A 73 -2.97 12.27 -11.33
C ALA A 73 -3.23 11.93 -9.85
N GLY A 74 -3.92 10.82 -9.57
CA GLY A 74 -4.07 10.34 -8.19
C GLY A 74 -2.72 10.08 -7.54
N PHE A 75 -1.83 9.36 -8.21
CA PHE A 75 -0.50 9.13 -7.69
C PHE A 75 0.34 10.41 -7.61
N THR A 76 0.38 11.24 -8.67
CA THR A 76 1.23 12.45 -8.66
C THR A 76 0.82 13.44 -7.58
N ASN A 77 -0.48 13.50 -7.20
CA ASN A 77 -0.94 14.32 -6.08
C ASN A 77 -0.38 13.87 -4.72
N THR A 78 0.05 12.63 -4.57
CA THR A 78 0.66 12.16 -3.31
C THR A 78 2.14 12.53 -3.18
N MET A 79 2.79 12.97 -4.27
CA MET A 79 4.25 13.13 -4.31
C MET A 79 4.78 14.11 -3.29
N THR A 80 4.05 15.20 -3.02
CA THR A 80 4.47 16.21 -2.02
C THR A 80 4.57 15.59 -0.63
N THR A 81 3.53 14.92 -0.17
CA THR A 81 3.52 14.26 1.14
C THR A 81 4.41 13.01 1.17
N LEU A 82 4.51 12.30 0.06
CA LEU A 82 5.38 11.13 -0.03
C LEU A 82 6.85 11.51 0.11
N ALA A 83 7.26 12.66 -0.45
CA ALA A 83 8.60 13.20 -0.26
C ALA A 83 8.88 13.58 1.20
N ASP A 84 7.91 14.19 1.91
CA ASP A 84 8.03 14.52 3.33
C ASP A 84 8.11 13.25 4.19
N VAL A 85 7.25 12.27 3.94
CA VAL A 85 7.26 10.94 4.57
C VAL A 85 8.64 10.29 4.40
N ALA A 86 9.21 10.36 3.19
CA ALA A 86 10.53 9.85 2.87
C ALA A 86 11.63 10.52 3.68
N LEU A 87 11.66 11.84 3.70
CA LEU A 87 12.63 12.62 4.46
C LEU A 87 12.50 12.40 5.97
N SER A 88 11.27 12.26 6.46
CA SER A 88 10.94 12.04 7.87
C SER A 88 11.09 10.58 8.30
N ARG A 89 11.41 9.67 7.40
CA ARG A 89 11.54 8.21 7.65
C ARG A 89 10.31 7.61 8.33
N ILE A 90 9.12 7.98 7.86
CA ILE A 90 7.86 7.47 8.40
C ILE A 90 7.54 6.11 7.77
N PRO A 91 7.29 5.06 8.57
CA PRO A 91 6.86 3.77 8.07
C PRO A 91 5.49 3.87 7.41
N LEU A 92 5.43 3.75 6.08
CA LEU A 92 4.21 3.87 5.30
C LEU A 92 4.25 2.92 4.10
N LEU A 93 3.16 2.19 3.88
CA LEU A 93 2.91 1.42 2.67
C LEU A 93 1.85 2.13 1.82
N LEU A 94 2.23 2.56 0.61
CA LEU A 94 1.31 3.11 -0.38
C LEU A 94 0.95 2.05 -1.43
N VAL A 95 -0.31 1.60 -1.44
CA VAL A 95 -0.82 0.67 -2.44
C VAL A 95 -1.39 1.45 -3.62
N VAL A 96 -0.87 1.22 -4.83
CA VAL A 96 -1.19 2.01 -6.02
C VAL A 96 -1.49 1.11 -7.22
N GLY A 97 -2.55 1.44 -7.98
CA GLY A 97 -2.74 0.86 -9.30
C GLY A 97 -1.66 1.32 -10.28
N THR A 98 -1.23 0.46 -11.19
CA THR A 98 -0.18 0.77 -12.17
C THR A 98 -0.62 0.49 -13.59
N ALA A 99 0.23 0.79 -14.57
CA ALA A 99 0.06 0.41 -15.96
C ALA A 99 -0.19 -1.10 -16.08
N PRO A 100 -0.88 -1.56 -17.13
CA PRO A 100 -1.02 -2.99 -17.41
C PRO A 100 0.35 -3.67 -17.54
N SER A 101 0.38 -4.97 -17.24
CA SER A 101 1.60 -5.79 -17.37
C SER A 101 2.16 -5.84 -18.79
N ALA A 102 1.30 -5.67 -19.78
CA ALA A 102 1.67 -5.62 -21.22
C ALA A 102 2.41 -4.31 -21.62
N GLY A 103 2.47 -3.32 -20.73
CA GLY A 103 3.16 -2.06 -20.94
C GLY A 103 2.30 -0.81 -20.72
N PRO A 104 2.92 0.37 -20.67
CA PRO A 104 2.23 1.61 -20.34
C PRO A 104 1.30 2.06 -21.48
N ARG A 105 0.16 2.63 -21.08
CA ARG A 105 -0.79 3.32 -21.98
C ARG A 105 -0.32 4.76 -22.22
N CYS A 106 -0.89 5.44 -23.20
CA CYS A 106 -0.47 6.80 -23.59
C CYS A 106 -0.64 7.87 -22.47
N PHE A 107 -1.43 7.56 -21.42
CA PHE A 107 -1.65 8.44 -20.27
C PHE A 107 -0.98 7.93 -18.98
N ASP A 108 -0.26 6.82 -19.03
CA ASP A 108 0.53 6.36 -17.90
C ASP A 108 1.82 7.19 -17.79
N ILE A 109 2.26 7.37 -16.54
CA ILE A 109 3.45 8.15 -16.19
C ILE A 109 4.55 7.23 -15.67
N ASP A 110 5.80 7.67 -15.72
CA ASP A 110 6.92 6.96 -15.05
C ASP A 110 6.86 7.15 -13.54
N ARG A 111 6.03 6.32 -12.87
CA ARG A 111 5.87 6.37 -11.43
C ARG A 111 7.10 5.89 -10.68
N GLN A 112 7.77 4.86 -11.20
CA GLN A 112 8.98 4.33 -10.58
C GLN A 112 10.11 5.36 -10.63
N GLY A 113 10.21 6.13 -11.72
CA GLY A 113 11.12 7.26 -11.80
C GLY A 113 10.80 8.34 -10.77
N LEU A 114 9.53 8.70 -10.60
CA LEU A 114 9.08 9.65 -9.57
C LEU A 114 9.35 9.13 -8.15
N ALA A 115 9.02 7.88 -7.87
CA ALA A 115 9.27 7.26 -6.56
C ALA A 115 10.77 7.26 -6.22
N ARG A 116 11.62 6.85 -7.15
CA ARG A 116 13.08 6.89 -6.99
C ARG A 116 13.61 8.30 -6.75
N ALA A 117 13.05 9.30 -7.42
CA ALA A 117 13.47 10.69 -7.24
C ALA A 117 13.26 11.22 -5.82
N VAL A 118 12.29 10.67 -5.09
CA VAL A 118 12.02 11.01 -3.68
C VAL A 118 12.52 9.93 -2.70
N GLY A 119 13.29 8.95 -3.18
CA GLY A 119 13.92 7.94 -2.32
C GLY A 119 12.98 6.83 -1.85
N VAL A 120 11.89 6.55 -2.60
CA VAL A 120 10.88 5.53 -2.28
C VAL A 120 11.11 4.27 -3.10
N GLU A 121 11.12 3.12 -2.43
CA GLU A 121 11.21 1.82 -3.08
C GLU A 121 9.85 1.34 -3.59
N THR A 122 9.85 0.66 -4.74
CA THR A 122 8.63 0.12 -5.36
C THR A 122 8.70 -1.39 -5.50
N PHE A 123 7.60 -2.07 -5.16
CA PHE A 123 7.38 -3.49 -5.35
C PHE A 123 6.17 -3.71 -6.25
N THR A 124 6.32 -4.47 -7.30
CA THR A 124 5.22 -4.79 -8.23
C THR A 124 4.80 -6.24 -8.04
N VAL A 125 3.51 -6.50 -7.84
CA VAL A 125 2.97 -7.85 -7.67
C VAL A 125 2.74 -8.54 -9.01
N HIS A 126 2.91 -9.86 -9.02
CA HIS A 126 2.51 -10.74 -10.10
C HIS A 126 1.56 -11.82 -9.58
N ALA A 127 0.94 -12.59 -10.46
CA ALA A 127 -0.09 -13.57 -10.07
C ALA A 127 0.45 -14.71 -9.19
N ASP A 128 1.71 -15.06 -9.35
CA ASP A 128 2.39 -16.19 -8.71
C ASP A 128 3.18 -15.83 -7.44
N ASP A 129 3.30 -14.53 -7.11
CA ASP A 129 4.10 -14.07 -5.97
C ASP A 129 3.38 -13.05 -5.07
N VAL A 130 2.10 -12.79 -5.30
CA VAL A 130 1.37 -11.64 -4.71
C VAL A 130 1.46 -11.57 -3.20
N ALA A 131 1.32 -12.67 -2.48
CA ALA A 131 1.40 -12.67 -1.02
C ALA A 131 2.83 -12.46 -0.53
N ALA A 132 3.81 -13.08 -1.20
CA ALA A 132 5.22 -12.95 -0.87
C ALA A 132 5.71 -11.51 -1.05
N ILE A 133 5.44 -10.90 -2.19
CA ILE A 133 5.81 -9.50 -2.50
C ILE A 133 5.09 -8.52 -1.58
N THR A 134 3.80 -8.74 -1.30
CA THR A 134 3.06 -7.89 -0.34
C THR A 134 3.69 -7.92 1.05
N LEU A 135 4.11 -9.10 1.51
CA LEU A 135 4.79 -9.25 2.79
C LEU A 135 6.19 -8.65 2.78
N GLN A 136 6.92 -8.79 1.70
CA GLN A 136 8.23 -8.17 1.55
C GLN A 136 8.11 -6.65 1.62
N ALA A 137 7.18 -6.06 0.86
CA ALA A 137 6.89 -4.63 0.92
C ALA A 137 6.50 -4.18 2.34
N TRP A 138 5.59 -4.93 3.00
CA TRP A 138 5.21 -4.64 4.38
C TRP A 138 6.38 -4.73 5.34
N ASN A 139 7.21 -5.76 5.26
CA ASN A 139 8.33 -5.97 6.19
C ASN A 139 9.42 -4.91 6.03
N ASN A 140 9.57 -4.32 4.84
CA ASN A 140 10.48 -3.21 4.62
C ASN A 140 9.96 -1.91 5.23
N THR A 141 8.64 -1.77 5.44
CA THR A 141 8.01 -0.56 5.99
C THR A 141 8.48 -0.22 7.43
N PRO A 142 8.59 -1.16 8.41
CA PRO A 142 8.98 -0.84 9.79
C PRO A 142 10.44 -0.42 9.97
N GLU A 143 11.32 -0.68 9.01
CA GLU A 143 12.74 -0.32 9.07
C GLU A 143 13.02 1.15 8.72
N ASN A 144 12.02 2.03 8.94
CA ASN A 144 12.03 3.45 8.56
C ASN A 144 12.05 3.66 7.04
N THR A 145 11.47 2.74 6.31
CA THR A 145 11.32 2.81 4.86
C THR A 145 9.85 3.02 4.49
N HIS A 146 9.62 3.87 3.54
CA HIS A 146 8.35 4.09 2.88
C HIS A 146 8.41 3.34 1.57
N VAL A 147 7.35 2.60 1.29
CA VAL A 147 7.31 1.62 0.21
C VAL A 147 6.05 1.81 -0.61
N ILE A 148 6.16 1.65 -1.91
CA ILE A 148 5.02 1.56 -2.81
C ILE A 148 4.83 0.10 -3.22
N LEU A 149 3.58 -0.40 -3.08
CA LEU A 149 3.14 -1.67 -3.64
C LEU A 149 2.28 -1.39 -4.87
N GLU A 150 2.75 -1.82 -6.02
CA GLU A 150 2.11 -1.61 -7.31
C GLU A 150 1.25 -2.80 -7.72
N ILE A 151 -0.01 -2.52 -8.12
CA ILE A 151 -0.94 -3.50 -8.67
C ILE A 151 -1.13 -3.22 -10.16
N PRO A 152 -0.61 -4.03 -11.08
CA PRO A 152 -0.88 -3.88 -12.50
C PRO A 152 -2.39 -3.92 -12.77
N TYR A 153 -2.87 -2.97 -13.58
CA TYR A 153 -4.31 -2.75 -13.77
C TYR A 153 -5.05 -3.99 -14.28
N ASP A 154 -4.44 -4.71 -15.21
CA ASP A 154 -4.99 -5.94 -15.80
C ASP A 154 -4.96 -7.13 -14.85
N LEU A 155 -4.13 -7.08 -13.80
CA LEU A 155 -4.00 -8.14 -12.82
C LEU A 155 -4.88 -7.91 -11.58
N ALA A 156 -5.39 -6.72 -11.34
CA ALA A 156 -6.08 -6.36 -10.10
C ALA A 156 -7.25 -7.31 -9.75
N ALA A 157 -8.04 -7.70 -10.75
CA ALA A 157 -9.14 -8.66 -10.60
C ALA A 157 -8.76 -10.12 -10.95
N ALA A 158 -7.55 -10.34 -11.48
CA ALA A 158 -7.11 -11.67 -11.88
C ALA A 158 -6.95 -12.59 -10.66
N THR A 159 -7.08 -13.90 -10.90
CA THR A 159 -6.90 -14.90 -9.84
C THR A 159 -5.42 -15.00 -9.46
N ALA A 160 -5.14 -14.94 -8.17
CA ALA A 160 -3.81 -15.22 -7.64
C ALA A 160 -3.50 -16.73 -7.75
N THR A 161 -2.34 -17.04 -8.31
CA THR A 161 -1.83 -18.41 -8.44
C THR A 161 -0.71 -18.72 -7.43
N ASP A 162 -0.40 -17.76 -6.54
CA ASP A 162 0.63 -17.85 -5.51
C ASP A 162 0.34 -19.04 -4.57
N PRO A 163 1.20 -20.07 -4.52
CA PRO A 163 1.00 -21.26 -3.70
C PRO A 163 1.12 -20.97 -2.20
N THR A 164 1.71 -19.84 -1.83
CA THR A 164 2.04 -19.47 -0.45
C THR A 164 0.92 -18.68 0.24
N VAL A 165 -0.12 -18.27 -0.49
CA VAL A 165 -1.27 -17.49 0.02
C VAL A 165 -1.81 -18.06 1.33
N THR A 166 -2.06 -19.36 1.39
CA THR A 166 -2.63 -20.02 2.58
C THR A 166 -1.68 -19.92 3.79
N THR A 167 -0.39 -20.05 3.58
CA THR A 167 0.63 -20.01 4.64
C THR A 167 0.74 -18.62 5.27
N TYR A 168 0.67 -17.58 4.46
CA TYR A 168 0.84 -16.20 4.93
C TYR A 168 -0.42 -15.60 5.54
N LEU A 169 -1.60 -16.06 5.14
CA LEU A 169 -2.87 -15.64 5.73
C LEU A 169 -3.08 -16.15 7.15
N LEU A 170 -2.40 -17.24 7.54
CA LEU A 170 -2.55 -17.89 8.85
C LEU A 170 -1.62 -17.34 9.95
N ARG A 171 -0.74 -16.41 9.66
CA ARG A 171 0.14 -15.81 10.67
C ARG A 171 -0.30 -14.41 11.06
N PRO A 172 -1.16 -14.25 12.07
CA PRO A 172 -1.38 -12.92 12.66
C PRO A 172 -0.23 -12.62 13.62
N ARG A 173 0.38 -11.43 13.52
CA ARG A 173 0.81 -10.72 14.74
C ARG A 173 1.45 -9.38 14.43
N PHE A 174 0.76 -8.33 14.87
CA PHE A 174 1.43 -7.16 15.41
C PHE A 174 2.12 -7.57 16.71
N GLN A 175 3.43 -7.57 16.72
CA GLN A 175 4.14 -7.46 17.98
C GLN A 175 4.07 -5.98 18.38
N LYS A 176 3.34 -5.68 19.46
CA LYS A 176 3.31 -4.34 20.06
C LYS A 176 4.76 -3.94 20.31
N LEU A 177 5.28 -2.96 19.56
CA LEU A 177 6.55 -2.33 19.92
C LEU A 177 6.38 -1.74 21.32
N PRO A 178 7.33 -1.95 22.24
CA PRO A 178 7.27 -1.34 23.55
C PRO A 178 7.24 0.18 23.37
N MET A 179 6.23 0.82 23.99
CA MET A 179 6.19 2.28 24.08
C MET A 179 7.51 2.76 24.69
N SER A 180 8.25 3.56 23.95
CA SER A 180 9.43 4.24 24.48
C SER A 180 8.99 5.07 25.69
N PRO A 181 9.70 5.03 26.85
CA PRO A 181 9.31 5.85 27.99
C PRO A 181 9.34 7.32 27.59
N THR A 182 8.28 8.01 27.92
CA THR A 182 8.10 9.45 27.79
C THR A 182 9.37 10.20 28.22
N LEU A 183 9.88 11.02 27.33
CA LEU A 183 10.81 12.08 27.67
C LEU A 183 10.10 13.00 28.68
N SER A 184 10.58 12.96 29.93
CA SER A 184 10.27 13.93 30.97
C SER A 184 10.96 15.25 30.68
#